data_a151eb0c15c555fa41a8cbf05763b6c1
#
_entry.id   a151eb0c15c555fa41a8cbf05763b6c1
#
_cell.length_a   1.000
_cell.length_b   1.000
_cell.length_c   1.000
_cell.angle_alpha   90.00
_cell.angle_beta   90.00
_cell.angle_gamma   90.00
#
_symmetry.space_group_name_H-M   'P 1'
#
loop_
_entity.id
_entity.type
_entity.pdbx_description
1 polymer ?
#
loop_
_entity_poly.entity_id
_entity_poly.type
_entity_poly.pdbx_seq_one_letter_code
_entity_poly.pdbx_strand_id
1 'polypeptide(L)' 'QKHITERMSKDINRLKVVLAEKKRTNKWLAEQLGKDPGTVSKWCTNTMQPNLETLVEIAKVLEVDTKDLLWSIKDNK' A
#
# COMPACT_ATOMS: atom_id res chain seq x y z
N GLN A 1 20.76 10.87 5.45
CA GLN A 1 19.62 11.46 6.13
C GLN A 1 18.59 11.94 5.14
N LYS A 2 19.05 12.76 4.22
CA LYS A 2 18.15 13.30 3.20
C LYS A 2 17.52 12.19 2.37
N HIS A 3 18.31 11.20 2.05
CA HIS A 3 17.81 10.10 1.24
C HIS A 3 16.68 9.37 1.95
N ILE A 4 16.85 9.15 3.23
CA ILE A 4 15.83 8.46 4.01
C ILE A 4 14.56 9.29 4.05
N THR A 5 14.69 10.60 4.27
CA THR A 5 13.55 11.48 4.35
C THR A 5 12.80 11.50 3.02
N GLU A 6 13.53 11.63 1.92
CA GLU A 6 12.90 11.68 0.61
C GLU A 6 12.19 10.37 0.28
N ARG A 7 12.84 9.28 0.65
CA ARG A 7 12.25 7.97 0.41
C ARG A 7 10.95 7.79 1.17
N MET A 8 10.92 8.23 2.42
CA MET A 8 9.73 8.10 3.25
C MET A 8 8.60 8.95 2.73
N SER A 9 8.90 10.14 2.19
CA SER A 9 7.84 10.97 1.66
C SER A 9 7.25 10.39 0.38
N LYS A 10 7.99 9.51 -0.29
CA LYS A 10 7.49 8.84 -1.49
C LYS A 10 6.78 7.55 -1.16
N ASP A 11 7.40 6.74 -0.34
CA ASP A 11 6.95 5.37 -0.09
C ASP A 11 6.32 5.31 1.29
N ILE A 12 5.09 5.79 1.38
CA ILE A 12 4.36 5.76 2.64
C ILE A 12 3.74 4.40 2.85
N ASN A 13 3.11 3.85 1.82
CA ASN A 13 2.52 2.53 1.96
C ASN A 13 3.41 1.48 1.31
N ARG A 14 3.27 0.25 1.78
CA ARG A 14 3.99 -0.87 1.22
C ARG A 14 3.06 -1.88 0.58
N LEU A 15 2.01 -1.37 -0.04
CA LEU A 15 0.99 -2.22 -0.63
C LEU A 15 1.58 -3.15 -1.70
N LYS A 16 2.47 -2.61 -2.52
CA LYS A 16 3.10 -3.40 -3.56
C LYS A 16 3.81 -4.62 -2.98
N VAL A 17 4.51 -4.42 -1.86
CA VAL A 17 5.22 -5.51 -1.20
C VAL A 17 4.25 -6.55 -0.68
N VAL A 18 3.18 -6.10 -0.02
CA VAL A 18 2.22 -7.01 0.57
C VAL A 18 1.49 -7.80 -0.52
N LEU A 19 1.13 -7.15 -1.61
CA LEU A 19 0.49 -7.86 -2.72
C LEU A 19 1.42 -8.95 -3.25
N ALA A 20 2.70 -8.65 -3.40
CA ALA A 20 3.66 -9.63 -3.87
C ALA A 20 3.78 -10.79 -2.88
N GLU A 21 3.80 -10.50 -1.59
CA GLU A 21 3.88 -11.54 -0.57
C GLU A 21 2.66 -12.44 -0.60
N LYS A 22 1.50 -11.86 -0.89
CA LYS A 22 0.25 -12.62 -0.96
C LYS A 22 0.02 -13.21 -2.34
N LYS A 23 0.90 -12.93 -3.28
CA LYS A 23 0.82 -13.40 -4.66
C LYS A 23 -0.49 -12.97 -5.31
N ARG A 24 -0.83 -11.70 -5.11
CA ARG A 24 -2.03 -11.10 -5.68
C ARG A 24 -1.63 -9.94 -6.58
N THR A 25 -2.48 -9.64 -7.55
CA THR A 25 -2.24 -8.58 -8.52
C THR A 25 -3.03 -7.33 -8.16
N ASN A 26 -2.62 -6.20 -8.74
CA ASN A 26 -3.38 -4.96 -8.60
C ASN A 26 -4.81 -5.15 -9.11
N LYS A 27 -4.96 -5.86 -10.22
CA LYS A 27 -6.27 -6.09 -10.80
C LYS A 27 -7.16 -6.87 -9.84
N TRP A 28 -6.59 -7.90 -9.23
CA TRP A 28 -7.34 -8.69 -8.26
C TRP A 28 -7.84 -7.83 -7.12
N LEU A 29 -6.95 -7.00 -6.57
CA LEU A 29 -7.33 -6.14 -5.45
C LEU A 29 -8.39 -5.13 -5.87
N ALA A 30 -8.24 -4.56 -7.05
CA ALA A 30 -9.24 -3.62 -7.55
C ALA A 30 -10.61 -4.28 -7.64
N GLU A 31 -10.66 -5.51 -8.11
CA GLU A 31 -11.92 -6.25 -8.20
C GLU A 31 -12.53 -6.47 -6.82
N GLN A 32 -11.68 -6.81 -5.85
CA GLN A 32 -12.19 -7.05 -4.50
C GLN A 32 -12.77 -5.80 -3.87
N LEU A 33 -12.21 -4.65 -4.20
CA LEU A 33 -12.63 -3.38 -3.61
C LEU A 33 -13.66 -2.63 -4.44
N GLY A 34 -13.95 -3.11 -5.64
CA GLY A 34 -14.81 -2.37 -6.55
C GLY A 34 -14.18 -1.08 -7.01
N LYS A 35 -12.87 -1.07 -7.19
CA LYS A 35 -12.12 0.12 -7.60
C LYS A 35 -11.50 -0.10 -8.96
N ASP A 36 -11.10 1.00 -9.57
CA ASP A 36 -10.42 0.98 -10.85
C ASP A 36 -8.99 0.45 -10.68
N PRO A 37 -8.52 -0.45 -11.56
CA PRO A 37 -7.15 -0.94 -11.45
C PRO A 37 -6.11 0.16 -11.54
N GLY A 38 -6.37 1.22 -12.29
CA GLY A 38 -5.45 2.33 -12.37
C GLY A 38 -5.27 3.03 -11.03
N THR A 39 -6.36 3.14 -10.28
CA THR A 39 -6.32 3.72 -8.95
C THR A 39 -5.43 2.87 -8.02
N VAL A 40 -5.64 1.55 -8.06
CA VAL A 40 -4.82 0.67 -7.23
C VAL A 40 -3.35 0.75 -7.62
N SER A 41 -3.08 0.85 -8.92
CA SER A 41 -1.72 0.99 -9.40
C SER A 41 -1.05 2.25 -8.82
N LYS A 42 -1.81 3.35 -8.75
CA LYS A 42 -1.26 4.58 -8.19
C LYS A 42 -0.97 4.44 -6.70
N TRP A 43 -1.77 3.65 -5.99
CA TRP A 43 -1.47 3.36 -4.59
C TRP A 43 -0.17 2.57 -4.49
N CYS A 44 0.01 1.58 -5.36
CA CYS A 44 1.20 0.73 -5.30
C CYS A 44 2.48 1.49 -5.59
N THR A 45 2.40 2.51 -6.43
CA THR A 45 3.56 3.33 -6.75
C THR A 45 3.70 4.52 -5.80
N ASN A 46 2.79 4.64 -4.84
CA ASN A 46 2.78 5.76 -3.89
C ASN A 46 2.58 7.11 -4.56
N THR A 47 2.00 7.10 -5.75
CA THR A 47 1.61 8.32 -6.44
C THR A 47 0.39 8.93 -5.76
N MET A 48 -0.52 8.07 -5.29
CA MET A 48 -1.67 8.44 -4.50
C MET A 48 -1.77 7.49 -3.33
N GLN A 49 -2.46 7.92 -2.28
CA GLN A 49 -2.67 7.07 -1.11
C GLN A 49 -4.15 6.76 -0.97
N PRO A 50 -4.50 5.54 -0.55
CA PRO A 50 -5.89 5.25 -0.20
C PRO A 50 -6.26 6.00 1.08
N ASN A 51 -7.54 6.34 1.23
CA ASN A 51 -7.95 6.95 2.48
C ASN A 51 -7.97 5.87 3.56
N LEU A 52 -8.18 6.30 4.81
CA LEU A 52 -8.07 5.36 5.93
C LEU A 52 -9.08 4.24 5.86
N GLU A 53 -10.31 4.56 5.46
CA GLU A 53 -11.34 3.53 5.37
C GLU A 53 -10.97 2.49 4.32
N THR A 54 -10.48 2.95 3.18
CA THR A 54 -10.05 2.04 2.14
C THR A 54 -8.85 1.21 2.60
N LEU A 55 -7.95 1.83 3.33
CA LEU A 55 -6.79 1.11 3.86
C LEU A 55 -7.22 -0.04 4.75
N VAL A 56 -8.22 0.18 5.60
CA VAL A 56 -8.75 -0.88 6.45
C VAL A 56 -9.36 -2.00 5.60
N GLU A 57 -10.08 -1.64 4.54
CA GLU A 57 -10.66 -2.66 3.67
C GLU A 57 -9.58 -3.47 2.96
N ILE A 58 -8.52 -2.79 2.52
CA ILE A 58 -7.40 -3.50 1.89
C ILE A 58 -6.81 -4.51 2.86
N ALA A 59 -6.61 -4.09 4.11
CA ALA A 59 -6.05 -4.96 5.12
C ALA A 59 -6.92 -6.19 5.33
N LYS A 60 -8.24 -6.01 5.38
CA LYS A 60 -9.16 -7.12 5.55
C LYS A 60 -9.10 -8.09 4.37
N VAL A 61 -9.08 -7.55 3.16
CA VAL A 61 -9.06 -8.38 1.97
C VAL A 61 -7.77 -9.17 1.88
N LEU A 62 -6.66 -8.57 2.25
CA LEU A 62 -5.35 -9.21 2.20
C LEU A 62 -5.04 -9.99 3.47
N GLU A 63 -5.90 -9.90 4.47
CA GLU A 63 -5.74 -10.62 5.74
C GLU A 63 -4.46 -10.24 6.45
N VAL A 64 -4.23 -8.95 6.54
CA VAL A 64 -3.11 -8.39 7.30
C VAL A 64 -3.62 -7.25 8.17
N ASP A 65 -2.78 -6.79 9.07
CA ASP A 65 -3.11 -5.60 9.85
C ASP A 65 -2.87 -4.36 9.01
N THR A 66 -3.60 -3.28 9.32
CA THR A 66 -3.39 -2.02 8.63
C THR A 66 -1.96 -1.54 8.77
N LYS A 67 -1.35 -1.76 9.92
CA LYS A 67 0.04 -1.35 10.14
C LYS A 67 0.99 -2.05 9.18
N ASP A 68 0.63 -3.23 8.71
CA ASP A 68 1.48 -3.98 7.78
C ASP A 68 1.47 -3.37 6.39
N LEU A 69 0.55 -2.45 6.12
CA LEU A 69 0.47 -1.76 4.84
C LEU A 69 1.27 -0.47 4.82
N LEU A 70 1.91 -0.13 5.91
CA LEU A 70 2.65 1.12 6.03
C LEU A 70 4.10 0.83 6.37
N TRP A 71 5.01 1.65 5.83
CA TRP A 71 6.39 1.54 6.21
C TRP A 71 6.58 2.11 7.61
N SER A 72 7.41 1.44 8.39
CA SER A 72 7.71 1.91 9.73
C SER A 72 8.74 3.03 9.65
N ILE A 73 8.46 4.12 10.35
CA ILE A 73 9.40 5.22 10.41
C ILE A 73 10.67 4.79 11.17
N LYS A 74 10.49 3.99 12.19
CA LYS A 74 11.62 3.53 12.99
C LYS A 74 12.57 2.66 12.19
N ASP A 75 12.05 1.89 11.26
CA ASP A 75 12.86 0.96 10.49
C ASP A 75 13.61 1.64 9.36
N ASN A 76 13.43 2.92 9.19
CA ASN A 76 14.05 3.68 8.11
C ASN A 76 15.16 4.60 8.59
N LYS A 77 15.76 4.27 9.65
CA LYS A 77 16.87 5.08 10.16
C LYS A 77 18.12 4.93 9.35
#